data_e681472802da4cb76141b36e8fc94a8c
#
_entry.id   e681472802da4cb76141b36e8fc94a8c
#
_cell.length_a   1.000
_cell.length_b   1.000
_cell.length_c   1.000
_cell.angle_alpha   90.00
_cell.angle_beta   90.00
_cell.angle_gamma   90.00
#
_symmetry.space_group_name_H-M   'P 1'
#
loop_
_entity.id
_entity.type
_entity.pdbx_description
1 polymer ?
#
loop_
_entity_poly.entity_id
_entity_poly.type
_entity_poly.pdbx_seq_one_letter_code
_entity_poly.pdbx_strand_id
1 'polypeptide(L)' 'MENYKMPTNNLEAFSLALRMAVEAPNDELSSKATAMAHSLATRLTAEQVNGVKAMLEMEAA' A
#
# COMPACT_ATOMS: atom_id res chain seq x y z
N MET A 1 19.93 -10.99 11.24
CA MET A 1 18.53 -11.13 10.95
C MET A 1 17.95 -9.85 10.32
N GLU A 2 17.27 -10.00 9.28
CA GLU A 2 16.68 -8.81 8.67
C GLU A 2 15.39 -8.47 9.37
N ASN A 3 15.05 -7.21 9.30
CA ASN A 3 13.84 -6.70 9.92
C ASN A 3 12.70 -6.57 8.94
N TYR A 4 12.99 -6.80 7.69
CA TYR A 4 11.99 -6.65 6.65
C TYR A 4 11.08 -7.85 6.64
N LYS A 5 9.78 -7.61 6.63
CA LYS A 5 8.80 -8.67 6.66
C LYS A 5 8.01 -8.67 5.35
N MET A 6 8.00 -9.80 4.69
CA MET A 6 7.23 -9.93 3.46
C MET A 6 5.74 -9.93 3.75
N PRO A 7 4.95 -9.31 2.88
CA PRO A 7 3.49 -9.37 3.06
C PRO A 7 3.00 -10.81 2.98
N THR A 8 2.12 -11.18 3.89
CA THR A 8 1.59 -12.53 3.93
C THR A 8 0.16 -12.63 3.41
N ASN A 9 -0.48 -11.49 3.13
CA ASN A 9 -1.83 -11.49 2.58
C ASN A 9 -2.02 -10.22 1.75
N ASN A 10 -3.17 -10.17 1.05
CA ASN A 10 -3.44 -9.07 0.14
C ASN A 10 -3.56 -7.73 0.86
N LEU A 11 -4.09 -7.75 2.06
CA LEU A 11 -4.25 -6.51 2.82
C LEU A 11 -2.89 -5.90 3.16
N GLU A 12 -1.96 -6.74 3.62
CA GLU A 12 -0.62 -6.25 3.94
C GLU A 12 0.10 -5.78 2.69
N ALA A 13 -0.04 -6.51 1.59
CA ALA A 13 0.59 -6.12 0.34
C ALA A 13 0.03 -4.80 -0.17
N PHE A 14 -1.28 -4.60 -0.05
CA PHE A 14 -1.91 -3.36 -0.46
C PHE A 14 -1.41 -2.18 0.38
N SER A 15 -1.32 -2.38 1.69
CA SER A 15 -0.82 -1.35 2.60
C SER A 15 0.61 -0.96 2.24
N LEU A 16 1.46 -1.96 1.98
CA LEU A 16 2.83 -1.70 1.60
C LEU A 16 2.92 -0.95 0.27
N ALA A 17 2.11 -1.35 -0.71
CA ALA A 17 2.12 -0.70 -2.01
C ALA A 17 1.71 0.76 -1.90
N LEU A 18 0.69 1.05 -1.09
CA LEU A 18 0.26 2.43 -0.90
C LEU A 18 1.35 3.25 -0.22
N ARG A 19 2.01 2.68 0.78
CA ARG A 19 3.08 3.38 1.46
C ARG A 19 4.22 3.68 0.48
N MET A 20 4.56 2.70 -0.35
CA MET A 20 5.60 2.90 -1.35
C MET A 20 5.22 3.99 -2.35
N ALA A 21 3.94 4.04 -2.73
CA ALA A 21 3.49 5.07 -3.66
C ALA A 21 3.67 6.46 -3.08
N VAL A 22 3.40 6.62 -1.78
CA VAL A 22 3.53 7.91 -1.11
C VAL A 22 4.99 8.30 -0.92
N GLU A 23 5.84 7.32 -0.61
CA GLU A 23 7.23 7.58 -0.27
C GLU A 23 8.18 7.49 -1.45
N ALA A 24 7.70 7.12 -2.62
CA ALA A 24 8.57 6.93 -3.78
C ALA A 24 9.32 8.22 -4.13
N PRO A 25 10.59 8.10 -4.50
CA PRO A 25 11.42 9.28 -4.77
C PRO A 25 11.11 9.95 -6.11
N ASN A 26 10.41 9.28 -7.02
CA ASN A 26 10.08 9.88 -8.31
C ASN A 26 8.74 9.36 -8.79
N ASP A 27 8.23 10.00 -9.86
CA ASP A 27 6.89 9.70 -10.36
C ASP A 27 6.79 8.32 -10.97
N GLU A 28 7.85 7.82 -11.56
CA GLU A 28 7.83 6.51 -12.19
C GLU A 28 7.60 5.43 -11.15
N LEU A 29 8.36 5.46 -10.05
CA LEU A 29 8.20 4.48 -8.99
C LEU A 29 6.86 4.64 -8.29
N SER A 30 6.42 5.88 -8.12
CA SER A 30 5.12 6.14 -7.52
C SER A 30 4.00 5.55 -8.38
N SER A 31 4.09 5.71 -9.69
CA SER A 31 3.09 5.15 -10.61
C SER A 31 3.07 3.64 -10.55
N LYS A 32 4.25 3.01 -10.49
CA LYS A 32 4.31 1.55 -10.41
C LYS A 32 3.70 1.04 -9.12
N ALA A 33 4.00 1.68 -8.00
CA ALA A 33 3.44 1.28 -6.72
C ALA A 33 1.94 1.49 -6.70
N THR A 34 1.46 2.58 -7.29
CA THR A 34 0.03 2.84 -7.38
C THR A 34 -0.68 1.78 -8.22
N ALA A 35 -0.06 1.37 -9.32
CA ALA A 35 -0.64 0.31 -10.14
C ALA A 35 -0.74 -1.00 -9.39
N MET A 36 0.30 -1.33 -8.60
CA MET A 36 0.26 -2.52 -7.77
C MET A 36 -0.86 -2.44 -6.74
N ALA A 37 -0.99 -1.29 -6.10
CA ALA A 37 -2.06 -1.11 -5.11
C ALA A 37 -3.42 -1.27 -5.76
N HIS A 38 -3.58 -0.74 -6.98
CA HIS A 38 -4.84 -0.85 -7.70
C HIS A 38 -5.20 -2.32 -7.96
N SER A 39 -4.22 -3.10 -8.42
CA SER A 39 -4.43 -4.51 -8.66
C SER A 39 -4.82 -5.24 -7.38
N LEU A 40 -4.16 -4.93 -6.29
CA LEU A 40 -4.45 -5.58 -5.02
C LEU A 40 -5.80 -5.16 -4.47
N ALA A 41 -6.20 -3.93 -4.71
CA ALA A 41 -7.48 -3.43 -4.22
C ALA A 41 -8.65 -4.21 -4.81
N THR A 42 -8.50 -4.76 -6.00
CA THR A 42 -9.58 -5.55 -6.61
C THR A 42 -9.83 -6.85 -5.87
N ARG A 43 -8.89 -7.26 -5.02
CA ARG A 43 -9.01 -8.49 -4.23
C ARG A 43 -9.42 -8.21 -2.79
N LEU A 44 -9.70 -6.96 -2.46
CA LEU A 44 -10.06 -6.55 -1.12
C LEU A 44 -11.46 -5.97 -1.12
N THR A 45 -12.10 -5.98 0.07
CA THR A 45 -13.39 -5.33 0.21
C THR A 45 -13.19 -3.81 0.31
N ALA A 46 -14.27 -3.08 0.03
CA ALA A 46 -14.21 -1.62 0.17
C ALA A 46 -13.85 -1.21 1.59
N GLU A 47 -14.34 -1.95 2.58
CA GLU A 47 -14.02 -1.67 3.97
C GLU A 47 -12.53 -1.80 4.24
N GLN A 48 -11.92 -2.86 3.71
CA GLN A 48 -10.50 -3.08 3.91
C GLN A 48 -9.67 -1.97 3.25
N VAL A 49 -10.02 -1.60 2.04
CA VAL A 49 -9.31 -0.54 1.34
C VAL A 49 -9.43 0.78 2.09
N ASN A 50 -10.65 1.11 2.52
CA ASN A 50 -10.86 2.36 3.25
C ASN A 50 -10.14 2.38 4.58
N GLY A 51 -10.07 1.23 5.26
CA GLY A 51 -9.35 1.12 6.52
C GLY A 51 -7.87 1.41 6.36
N VAL A 52 -7.25 0.85 5.30
CA VAL A 52 -5.84 1.07 5.06
C VAL A 52 -5.58 2.54 4.71
N LYS A 53 -6.44 3.11 3.87
CA LYS A 53 -6.28 4.53 3.51
C LYS A 53 -6.39 5.43 4.73
N ALA A 54 -7.33 5.15 5.60
CA ALA A 54 -7.49 5.95 6.81
C ALA A 54 -6.26 5.85 7.69
N MET A 55 -5.69 4.66 7.83
CA MET A 55 -4.48 4.49 8.63
C MET A 55 -3.32 5.31 8.07
N LEU A 56 -3.15 5.26 6.75
CA LEU A 56 -2.06 6.00 6.13
C LEU A 56 -2.24 7.49 6.25
N GLU A 57 -3.48 7.96 6.15
CA GLU A 57 -3.75 9.38 6.32
C GLU A 57 -3.45 9.84 7.73
N MET A 58 -3.74 9.01 8.71
CA MET A 58 -3.43 9.33 10.09
C MET A 58 -1.91 9.39 10.32
N GLU A 59 -1.19 8.47 9.70
CA GLU A 59 0.27 8.48 9.82
C GLU A 59 0.89 9.70 9.16
N ALA A 60 0.30 10.14 8.06
CA ALA A 60 0.83 11.28 7.32
C ALA A 60 0.52 12.60 8.00
N ALA A 61 -0.49 12.64 8.82
CA ALA A 61 -0.84 13.85 9.55
C ALA A 61 0.11 14.08 10.75
#